data_6154528cbcc5d2e03330e1b870989242
#
_entry.id   6154528cbcc5d2e03330e1b870989242
#
_cell.length_a   1.000
_cell.length_b   1.000
_cell.length_c   1.000
_cell.angle_alpha   90.00
_cell.angle_beta   90.00
_cell.angle_gamma   90.00
#
_symmetry.space_group_name_H-M   'P 1'
#
loop_
_entity.id
_entity.type
_entity.pdbx_description
1 polymer ?
#
loop_
_entity_poly.entity_id
_entity_poly.type
_entity_poly.pdbx_seq_one_letter_code
_entity_poly.pdbx_strand_id
1 'polypeptide(L)'
;DQFYNKEAEIPDYDFFTIHALEDAKELADIYYKNGFSDVEAKSGTHNGTYKVFVNYIPVADITYIAKPIYNSMKKDAIRVNGILYAPPNFLRMGMFLELSRPAGDISRWEKVLKRLTLLNKNYPLTSIDCHKVDFQREMENRDKEDEIYDNVKNTFVNQGVVFFGGYAISLYSQYMPAKLRHKLEKVADFDVLSNEPETTAQIVKERLKDIGVTNTKIIKRDPVGEIVPMHYEIRLGNDTIAFIYKPIGCHSYNVLNIKGQKVKVATIDTMLSFYLAFLYADKPYYNEFLDRILCISKFLYDVQQRNRLQQKGLLRRFSITCYGHQESLEEIRAHKAEKYKELKEKGDKEEFQKWFLNYKPDDKTIKATKATKATKATKANKSDKATKATKATKATKANKPDKKTIKKNNKTKKSKNKLFDIYG
;
A
#
# COMPACT_ATOMS: atom_id res chain seq x y z
N ASP A 1 23.09 9.59 -1.49
CA ASP A 1 24.52 9.80 -1.76
C ASP A 1 25.12 8.83 -2.76
N GLN A 2 24.55 7.66 -2.98
CA GLN A 2 25.10 6.63 -3.88
C GLN A 2 24.49 6.65 -5.29
N PHE A 3 23.43 7.43 -5.53
CA PHE A 3 22.74 7.53 -6.80
C PHE A 3 23.04 8.82 -7.56
N TYR A 4 23.51 9.85 -6.86
CA TYR A 4 23.71 11.18 -7.40
C TYR A 4 25.18 11.59 -7.28
N ASN A 5 25.70 12.15 -8.33
CA ASN A 5 26.94 12.91 -8.25
C ASN A 5 26.60 14.29 -7.66
N LYS A 6 26.89 14.51 -6.39
CA LYS A 6 26.58 15.75 -5.69
C LYS A 6 27.26 17.00 -6.28
N GLU A 7 28.34 16.79 -7.05
CA GLU A 7 29.04 17.86 -7.75
C GLU A 7 28.38 18.22 -9.08
N ALA A 8 27.60 17.31 -9.66
CA ALA A 8 26.98 17.47 -10.97
C ALA A 8 25.45 17.57 -10.96
N GLU A 9 24.80 17.08 -9.90
CA GLU A 9 23.35 16.99 -9.82
C GLU A 9 22.83 17.61 -8.51
N ILE A 10 21.86 18.52 -8.61
CA ILE A 10 21.09 18.98 -7.45
C ILE A 10 19.96 18.00 -7.23
N PRO A 11 19.96 17.23 -6.12
CA PRO A 11 18.87 16.32 -5.83
C PRO A 11 17.61 17.10 -5.47
N ASP A 12 16.48 16.73 -6.05
CA ASP A 12 15.14 17.11 -5.57
C ASP A 12 14.77 16.28 -4.33
N TYR A 13 13.83 16.81 -3.56
CA TYR A 13 13.32 16.17 -2.36
C TYR A 13 11.94 15.58 -2.62
N ASP A 14 11.77 14.27 -2.40
CA ASP A 14 10.48 13.59 -2.47
C ASP A 14 9.88 13.44 -1.08
N PHE A 15 8.68 13.97 -0.85
CA PHE A 15 7.98 13.90 0.43
C PHE A 15 6.62 13.21 0.31
N PHE A 16 6.30 12.39 1.29
CA PHE A 16 4.94 11.88 1.49
C PHE A 16 4.27 12.60 2.65
N THR A 17 3.06 13.08 2.46
CA THR A 17 2.28 13.77 3.48
C THR A 17 0.77 13.59 3.29
N ILE A 18 0.02 13.78 4.36
CA ILE A 18 -1.45 13.81 4.33
C ILE A 18 -2.03 15.20 4.01
N HIS A 19 -1.16 16.21 3.81
CA HIS A 19 -1.51 17.61 3.59
C HIS A 19 -0.73 18.23 2.40
N ALA A 20 -0.55 17.46 1.32
CA ALA A 20 0.39 17.81 0.24
C ALA A 20 0.17 19.18 -0.39
N LEU A 21 -1.10 19.59 -0.56
CA LEU A 21 -1.43 20.92 -1.09
C LEU A 21 -0.94 22.05 -0.19
N GLU A 22 -1.21 21.94 1.11
CA GLU A 22 -0.85 22.94 2.10
C GLU A 22 0.66 22.99 2.32
N ASP A 23 1.30 21.81 2.39
CA ASP A 23 2.74 21.68 2.59
C ASP A 23 3.53 22.23 1.39
N ALA A 24 3.01 22.07 0.16
CA ALA A 24 3.62 22.64 -1.03
C ALA A 24 3.58 24.18 -1.02
N LYS A 25 2.46 24.77 -0.62
CA LYS A 25 2.35 26.22 -0.44
C LYS A 25 3.25 26.73 0.68
N GLU A 26 3.30 25.99 1.81
CA GLU A 26 4.15 26.37 2.94
C GLU A 26 5.62 26.34 2.58
N LEU A 27 6.08 25.31 1.85
CA LEU A 27 7.46 25.23 1.40
C LEU A 27 7.81 26.38 0.44
N ALA A 28 6.91 26.73 -0.48
CA ALA A 28 7.08 27.88 -1.35
C ALA A 28 7.19 29.19 -0.55
N ASP A 29 6.33 29.39 0.47
CA ASP A 29 6.40 30.54 1.37
C ASP A 29 7.72 30.62 2.13
N ILE A 30 8.27 29.46 2.55
CA ILE A 30 9.56 29.41 3.24
C ILE A 30 10.69 29.91 2.33
N TYR A 31 10.77 29.42 1.09
CA TYR A 31 11.78 29.87 0.14
C TYR A 31 11.66 31.36 -0.17
N TYR A 32 10.43 31.86 -0.40
CA TYR A 32 10.19 33.27 -0.65
C TYR A 32 10.65 34.17 0.52
N LYS A 33 10.35 33.77 1.76
CA LYS A 33 10.79 34.48 2.98
C LYS A 33 12.30 34.45 3.19
N ASN A 34 12.99 33.49 2.61
CA ASN A 34 14.45 33.40 2.62
C ASN A 34 15.12 34.19 1.46
N GLY A 35 14.35 35.00 0.72
CA GLY A 35 14.88 35.94 -0.27
C GLY A 35 14.90 35.43 -1.71
N PHE A 36 14.29 34.28 -2.02
CA PHE A 36 14.11 33.82 -3.39
C PHE A 36 12.88 34.49 -4.01
N SER A 37 13.03 35.16 -5.15
CA SER A 37 11.93 35.91 -5.80
C SER A 37 11.06 35.00 -6.69
N ASP A 38 11.68 34.07 -7.43
CA ASP A 38 11.01 33.22 -8.40
C ASP A 38 10.67 31.86 -7.77
N VAL A 39 9.62 31.89 -6.93
CA VAL A 39 9.14 30.70 -6.23
C VAL A 39 7.71 30.40 -6.64
N GLU A 40 7.43 29.14 -6.95
CA GLU A 40 6.06 28.70 -7.27
C GLU A 40 5.82 27.25 -6.83
N ALA A 41 4.55 26.95 -6.49
CA ALA A 41 4.08 25.58 -6.28
C ALA A 41 2.98 25.26 -7.29
N LYS A 42 3.12 24.14 -7.99
CA LYS A 42 2.19 23.68 -9.05
C LYS A 42 1.77 22.25 -8.84
N SER A 43 0.56 21.91 -9.31
CA SER A 43 0.14 20.51 -9.39
C SER A 43 1.03 19.75 -10.40
N GLY A 44 1.46 18.54 -10.01
CA GLY A 44 2.20 17.63 -10.88
C GLY A 44 1.32 16.99 -11.95
N THR A 45 1.88 16.04 -12.69
CA THR A 45 1.15 15.28 -13.72
C THR A 45 0.06 14.40 -13.10
N HIS A 46 0.39 13.72 -12.02
CA HIS A 46 -0.55 12.88 -11.26
C HIS A 46 -1.29 13.70 -10.21
N ASN A 47 -2.56 13.38 -10.00
CA ASN A 47 -3.35 14.01 -8.94
C ASN A 47 -2.73 13.72 -7.57
N GLY A 48 -2.76 14.72 -6.67
CA GLY A 48 -2.21 14.60 -5.33
C GLY A 48 -0.70 14.81 -5.23
N THR A 49 0.02 15.02 -6.35
CA THR A 49 1.45 15.39 -6.35
C THR A 49 1.61 16.86 -6.70
N TYR A 50 2.39 17.58 -5.92
CA TYR A 50 2.69 18.98 -6.10
C TYR A 50 4.19 19.20 -6.19
N LYS A 51 4.61 20.07 -7.12
CA LYS A 51 6.01 20.41 -7.36
C LYS A 51 6.27 21.82 -6.87
N VAL A 52 7.37 22.00 -6.14
CA VAL A 52 7.86 23.32 -5.74
C VAL A 52 9.08 23.66 -6.58
N PHE A 53 9.05 24.84 -7.18
CA PHE A 53 10.12 25.39 -8.01
C PHE A 53 10.72 26.62 -7.34
N VAL A 54 12.03 26.75 -7.40
CA VAL A 54 12.80 27.93 -6.99
C VAL A 54 13.74 28.31 -8.11
N ASN A 55 13.63 29.52 -8.60
CA ASN A 55 14.38 29.99 -9.78
C ASN A 55 14.25 29.03 -10.97
N TYR A 56 13.02 28.56 -11.23
CA TYR A 56 12.64 27.62 -12.29
C TYR A 56 13.20 26.18 -12.13
N ILE A 57 13.94 25.90 -11.05
CA ILE A 57 14.48 24.59 -10.73
C ILE A 57 13.50 23.83 -9.84
N PRO A 58 13.07 22.62 -10.14
CA PRO A 58 12.28 21.81 -9.24
C PRO A 58 13.13 21.41 -8.03
N VAL A 59 12.66 21.76 -6.83
CA VAL A 59 13.36 21.48 -5.57
C VAL A 59 12.67 20.41 -4.73
N ALA A 60 11.37 20.22 -4.91
CA ALA A 60 10.63 19.21 -4.18
C ALA A 60 9.39 18.70 -4.94
N ASP A 61 9.16 17.40 -4.83
CA ASP A 61 7.92 16.71 -5.18
C ASP A 61 7.21 16.29 -3.88
N ILE A 62 6.01 16.82 -3.66
CA ILE A 62 5.22 16.58 -2.44
C ILE A 62 3.99 15.78 -2.82
N THR A 63 3.93 14.52 -2.37
CA THR A 63 2.88 13.58 -2.76
C THR A 63 1.95 13.29 -1.58
N TYR A 64 0.66 13.45 -1.84
CA TYR A 64 -0.39 13.05 -0.92
C TYR A 64 -0.38 11.53 -0.74
N ILE A 65 -0.51 11.09 0.50
CA ILE A 65 -0.75 9.69 0.83
C ILE A 65 -1.89 9.57 1.83
N ALA A 66 -2.74 8.57 1.66
CA ALA A 66 -3.87 8.34 2.55
C ALA A 66 -3.43 8.14 4.01
N LYS A 67 -4.14 8.77 4.94
CA LYS A 67 -3.78 8.78 6.37
C LYS A 67 -3.54 7.38 6.98
N PRO A 68 -4.32 6.33 6.69
CA PRO A 68 -4.03 4.99 7.20
C PRO A 68 -2.65 4.48 6.77
N ILE A 69 -2.30 4.67 5.49
CA ILE A 69 -1.00 4.27 4.93
C ILE A 69 0.13 5.08 5.57
N TYR A 70 -0.04 6.40 5.67
CA TYR A 70 0.93 7.29 6.31
C TYR A 70 1.23 6.86 7.76
N ASN A 71 0.18 6.53 8.52
CA ASN A 71 0.32 6.06 9.89
C ASN A 71 1.04 4.70 9.98
N SER A 72 0.76 3.78 9.06
CA SER A 72 1.47 2.49 8.97
C SER A 72 2.93 2.69 8.61
N MET A 73 3.24 3.50 7.60
CA MET A 73 4.61 3.83 7.22
C MET A 73 5.41 4.44 8.39
N LYS A 74 4.77 5.34 9.16
CA LYS A 74 5.41 6.03 10.29
C LYS A 74 5.87 5.08 11.40
N LYS A 75 5.23 3.92 11.55
CA LYS A 75 5.65 2.90 12.54
C LYS A 75 7.03 2.33 12.22
N ASP A 76 7.32 2.12 10.93
CA ASP A 76 8.54 1.50 10.42
C ASP A 76 9.53 2.52 9.81
N ALA A 77 9.24 3.82 9.92
CA ALA A 77 10.06 4.88 9.34
C ALA A 77 11.44 4.95 10.02
N ILE A 78 12.47 5.11 9.21
CA ILE A 78 13.83 5.29 9.70
C ILE A 78 14.03 6.76 10.07
N ARG A 79 14.44 7.03 11.32
CA ARG A 79 14.70 8.40 11.78
C ARG A 79 16.19 8.70 11.75
N VAL A 80 16.58 9.72 10.99
CA VAL A 80 17.97 10.23 10.97
C VAL A 80 17.93 11.75 11.14
N ASN A 81 18.62 12.29 12.12
CA ASN A 81 18.71 13.73 12.40
C ASN A 81 17.33 14.43 12.47
N GLY A 82 16.33 13.76 13.07
CA GLY A 82 14.97 14.29 13.16
C GLY A 82 14.08 14.09 11.93
N ILE A 83 14.65 13.72 10.78
CA ILE A 83 13.92 13.46 9.53
C ILE A 83 13.44 12.01 9.52
N LEU A 84 12.18 11.81 9.12
CA LEU A 84 11.59 10.48 8.91
C LEU A 84 11.75 10.08 7.45
N TYR A 85 12.48 8.98 7.22
CA TYR A 85 12.63 8.38 5.90
C TYR A 85 11.60 7.25 5.73
N ALA A 86 11.02 7.15 4.53
CA ALA A 86 10.07 6.11 4.20
C ALA A 86 10.68 4.71 4.43
N PRO A 87 9.89 3.74 4.92
CA PRO A 87 10.38 2.39 5.19
C PRO A 87 10.95 1.72 3.93
N PRO A 88 12.05 0.95 4.03
CA PRO A 88 12.63 0.27 2.88
C PRO A 88 11.63 -0.64 2.13
N ASN A 89 10.72 -1.32 2.84
CA ASN A 89 9.72 -2.17 2.22
C ASN A 89 8.67 -1.37 1.45
N PHE A 90 8.32 -0.17 1.89
CA PHE A 90 7.43 0.71 1.15
C PHE A 90 8.08 1.22 -0.15
N LEU A 91 9.34 1.65 -0.08
CA LEU A 91 10.10 2.04 -1.28
C LEU A 91 10.27 0.88 -2.25
N ARG A 92 10.55 -0.32 -1.72
CA ARG A 92 10.68 -1.55 -2.49
C ARG A 92 9.37 -1.91 -3.20
N MET A 93 8.24 -1.78 -2.52
CA MET A 93 6.90 -1.94 -3.10
C MET A 93 6.71 -1.07 -4.34
N GLY A 94 6.98 0.22 -4.23
CA GLY A 94 6.85 1.16 -5.36
C GLY A 94 7.77 0.80 -6.54
N MET A 95 9.02 0.37 -6.26
CA MET A 95 9.95 -0.05 -7.32
C MET A 95 9.47 -1.34 -8.01
N PHE A 96 8.96 -2.33 -7.28
CA PHE A 96 8.38 -3.53 -7.88
C PHE A 96 7.13 -3.20 -8.68
N LEU A 97 6.30 -2.28 -8.20
CA LEU A 97 5.12 -1.83 -8.92
C LEU A 97 5.49 -1.22 -10.28
N GLU A 98 6.51 -0.36 -10.32
CA GLU A 98 6.99 0.26 -11.56
C GLU A 98 7.58 -0.80 -12.52
N LEU A 99 8.40 -1.73 -12.03
CA LEU A 99 8.98 -2.82 -12.81
C LEU A 99 7.96 -3.86 -13.30
N SER A 100 6.79 -3.92 -12.70
CA SER A 100 5.71 -4.85 -13.06
C SER A 100 4.76 -4.31 -14.14
N ARG A 101 4.95 -3.05 -14.59
CA ARG A 101 4.05 -2.36 -15.52
C ARG A 101 4.69 -2.11 -16.89
N PRO A 102 4.66 -3.08 -17.82
CA PRO A 102 5.32 -2.94 -19.14
C PRO A 102 4.64 -1.91 -20.05
N ALA A 103 3.40 -1.53 -19.81
CA ALA A 103 2.72 -0.45 -20.51
C ALA A 103 2.94 0.94 -19.88
N GLY A 104 3.69 1.01 -18.77
CA GLY A 104 4.11 2.26 -18.13
C GLY A 104 5.37 2.84 -18.75
N ASP A 105 6.09 3.70 -18.00
CA ASP A 105 7.34 4.31 -18.46
C ASP A 105 8.53 3.35 -18.28
N ILE A 106 8.73 2.51 -19.28
CA ILE A 106 9.83 1.53 -19.30
C ILE A 106 11.22 2.17 -19.42
N SER A 107 11.32 3.43 -19.83
CA SER A 107 12.60 4.14 -19.91
C SER A 107 13.28 4.27 -18.54
N ARG A 108 12.50 4.23 -17.48
CA ARG A 108 12.97 4.31 -16.08
C ARG A 108 13.41 2.98 -15.50
N TRP A 109 13.10 1.84 -16.13
CA TRP A 109 13.32 0.52 -15.54
C TRP A 109 14.78 0.26 -15.15
N GLU A 110 15.75 0.69 -15.96
CA GLU A 110 17.15 0.54 -15.61
C GLU A 110 17.51 1.31 -14.33
N LYS A 111 17.07 2.56 -14.23
CA LYS A 111 17.28 3.41 -13.04
C LYS A 111 16.63 2.79 -11.81
N VAL A 112 15.38 2.32 -11.94
CA VAL A 112 14.63 1.69 -10.84
C VAL A 112 15.28 0.39 -10.40
N LEU A 113 15.75 -0.44 -11.34
CA LEU A 113 16.44 -1.69 -11.03
C LEU A 113 17.77 -1.45 -10.29
N LYS A 114 18.54 -0.45 -10.69
CA LYS A 114 19.77 -0.03 -10.00
C LYS A 114 19.46 0.42 -8.57
N ARG A 115 18.42 1.24 -8.38
CA ARG A 115 17.95 1.70 -7.05
C ARG A 115 17.48 0.54 -6.18
N LEU A 116 16.67 -0.37 -6.73
CA LEU A 116 16.21 -1.57 -6.03
C LEU A 116 17.38 -2.47 -5.61
N THR A 117 18.37 -2.65 -6.46
CA THR A 117 19.58 -3.43 -6.15
C THR A 117 20.35 -2.82 -5.00
N LEU A 118 20.51 -1.49 -5.00
CA LEU A 118 21.22 -0.77 -3.95
C LEU A 118 20.41 -0.75 -2.63
N LEU A 119 19.09 -0.57 -2.72
CA LEU A 119 18.21 -0.67 -1.56
C LEU A 119 18.32 -2.06 -0.90
N ASN A 120 18.29 -3.13 -1.68
CA ASN A 120 18.40 -4.49 -1.17
C ASN A 120 19.77 -4.83 -0.60
N LYS A 121 20.84 -4.19 -1.09
CA LYS A 121 22.19 -4.33 -0.54
C LYS A 121 22.31 -3.71 0.85
N ASN A 122 21.73 -2.52 1.06
CA ASN A 122 21.86 -1.77 2.31
C ASN A 122 20.73 -2.09 3.32
N TYR A 123 19.57 -2.43 2.82
CA TYR A 123 18.38 -2.78 3.61
C TYR A 123 17.80 -4.08 3.04
N PRO A 124 18.39 -5.23 3.30
CA PRO A 124 17.88 -6.50 2.77
C PRO A 124 16.45 -6.74 3.24
N LEU A 125 15.68 -7.44 2.42
CA LEU A 125 14.34 -7.91 2.81
C LEU A 125 14.52 -8.99 3.87
N THR A 126 14.47 -8.57 5.12
CA THR A 126 14.55 -9.46 6.29
C THR A 126 13.15 -9.96 6.62
N SER A 127 13.08 -11.20 7.04
CA SER A 127 11.88 -11.81 7.60
C SER A 127 12.18 -12.25 9.02
N ILE A 128 11.13 -12.40 9.79
CA ILE A 128 11.16 -13.15 11.03
C ILE A 128 11.51 -14.63 10.77
N ASP A 129 11.48 -15.44 11.79
CA ASP A 129 11.71 -16.90 11.66
C ASP A 129 10.56 -17.56 10.87
N CYS A 130 10.68 -17.57 9.55
CA CYS A 130 9.68 -18.15 8.64
C CYS A 130 9.49 -19.65 8.80
N HIS A 131 10.36 -20.34 9.56
CA HIS A 131 10.16 -21.75 9.88
C HIS A 131 8.99 -21.99 10.85
N LYS A 132 8.65 -20.97 11.65
CA LYS A 132 7.54 -21.00 12.62
C LYS A 132 6.21 -20.51 12.04
N VAL A 133 6.24 -19.91 10.85
CA VAL A 133 5.03 -19.40 10.20
C VAL A 133 4.25 -20.56 9.58
N ASP A 134 2.97 -20.61 9.90
CA ASP A 134 2.03 -21.48 9.22
C ASP A 134 1.49 -20.81 7.96
N PHE A 135 1.62 -21.48 6.83
CA PHE A 135 1.14 -21.03 5.52
C PHE A 135 -0.16 -21.74 5.10
N GLN A 136 -0.55 -22.77 5.82
CA GLN A 136 -1.77 -23.50 5.52
C GLN A 136 -2.98 -22.73 6.07
N ARG A 137 -4.05 -22.70 5.28
CA ARG A 137 -5.38 -22.38 5.74
C ARG A 137 -6.21 -23.64 5.63
N GLU A 138 -6.77 -24.06 6.74
CA GLU A 138 -7.73 -25.15 6.80
C GLU A 138 -9.14 -24.54 6.81
N MET A 139 -10.04 -25.09 6.00
CA MET A 139 -11.45 -24.71 6.03
C MET A 139 -12.15 -25.38 7.21
N GLU A 140 -13.14 -24.68 7.79
CA GLU A 140 -14.02 -25.24 8.83
C GLU A 140 -14.74 -26.51 8.32
N ASN A 141 -15.11 -26.53 7.03
CA ASN A 141 -15.79 -27.65 6.39
C ASN A 141 -14.82 -28.45 5.51
N ARG A 142 -14.07 -29.36 6.14
CA ARG A 142 -13.01 -30.16 5.50
C ARG A 142 -13.52 -31.15 4.45
N ASP A 143 -14.77 -31.63 4.58
CA ASP A 143 -15.29 -32.72 3.73
C ASP A 143 -15.42 -32.32 2.24
N LYS A 144 -15.58 -31.03 1.94
CA LYS A 144 -15.72 -30.48 0.59
C LYS A 144 -14.57 -29.58 0.15
N GLU A 145 -13.53 -29.46 0.96
CA GLU A 145 -12.44 -28.51 0.72
C GLU A 145 -11.80 -28.67 -0.65
N ASP A 146 -11.47 -29.91 -1.03
CA ASP A 146 -10.83 -30.19 -2.32
C ASP A 146 -11.77 -29.90 -3.50
N GLU A 147 -13.06 -30.22 -3.38
CA GLU A 147 -14.07 -29.95 -4.40
C GLU A 147 -14.28 -28.44 -4.59
N ILE A 148 -14.37 -27.69 -3.48
CA ILE A 148 -14.47 -26.23 -3.49
C ILE A 148 -13.23 -25.61 -4.13
N TYR A 149 -12.03 -26.06 -3.71
CA TYR A 149 -10.78 -25.58 -4.24
C TYR A 149 -10.67 -25.75 -5.75
N ASP A 150 -10.95 -26.98 -6.24
CA ASP A 150 -10.88 -27.27 -7.67
C ASP A 150 -11.95 -26.55 -8.48
N ASN A 151 -13.16 -26.41 -7.94
CA ASN A 151 -14.23 -25.64 -8.58
C ASN A 151 -13.84 -24.16 -8.74
N VAL A 152 -13.39 -23.51 -7.68
CA VAL A 152 -12.98 -22.11 -7.69
C VAL A 152 -11.78 -21.88 -8.61
N LYS A 153 -10.74 -22.73 -8.52
CA LYS A 153 -9.57 -22.68 -9.39
C LYS A 153 -9.96 -22.79 -10.87
N ASN A 154 -10.76 -23.81 -11.24
CA ASN A 154 -11.18 -24.00 -12.62
C ASN A 154 -12.05 -22.85 -13.12
N THR A 155 -12.92 -22.30 -12.27
CA THR A 155 -13.74 -21.14 -12.59
C THR A 155 -12.88 -19.92 -12.91
N PHE A 156 -11.84 -19.67 -12.11
CA PHE A 156 -10.89 -18.57 -12.35
C PHE A 156 -10.06 -18.78 -13.63
N VAL A 157 -9.58 -20.00 -13.87
CA VAL A 157 -8.84 -20.34 -15.09
C VAL A 157 -9.72 -20.11 -16.34
N ASN A 158 -10.97 -20.54 -16.32
CA ASN A 158 -11.92 -20.35 -17.44
C ASN A 158 -12.25 -18.87 -17.67
N GLN A 159 -12.28 -18.04 -16.66
CA GLN A 159 -12.47 -16.60 -16.78
C GLN A 159 -11.19 -15.85 -17.21
N GLY A 160 -10.06 -16.52 -17.28
CA GLY A 160 -8.80 -15.95 -17.74
C GLY A 160 -8.25 -14.84 -16.84
N VAL A 161 -8.52 -14.88 -15.54
CA VAL A 161 -7.96 -13.98 -14.52
C VAL A 161 -6.48 -14.26 -14.29
N VAL A 162 -5.78 -13.34 -13.62
CA VAL A 162 -4.35 -13.52 -13.28
C VAL A 162 -4.21 -13.87 -11.81
N PHE A 163 -3.65 -15.04 -11.53
CA PHE A 163 -3.37 -15.49 -10.17
C PHE A 163 -2.12 -14.84 -9.60
N PHE A 164 -2.18 -14.37 -8.36
CA PHE A 164 -1.00 -13.85 -7.64
C PHE A 164 -0.95 -14.27 -6.16
N GLY A 165 -2.01 -14.87 -5.62
CA GLY A 165 -2.11 -15.36 -4.24
C GLY A 165 -1.56 -16.77 -4.02
N GLY A 166 -2.18 -17.48 -3.08
CA GLY A 166 -1.74 -18.79 -2.63
C GLY A 166 -1.50 -19.80 -3.74
N TYR A 167 -2.41 -19.88 -4.72
CA TYR A 167 -2.24 -20.76 -5.86
C TYR A 167 -1.00 -20.40 -6.72
N ALA A 168 -0.74 -19.12 -6.96
CA ALA A 168 0.46 -18.70 -7.68
C ALA A 168 1.73 -19.05 -6.90
N ILE A 169 1.73 -18.86 -5.57
CA ILE A 169 2.85 -19.21 -4.69
C ILE A 169 3.15 -20.70 -4.76
N SER A 170 2.12 -21.55 -4.76
CA SER A 170 2.30 -23.01 -4.86
C SER A 170 3.04 -23.40 -6.15
N LEU A 171 2.79 -22.70 -7.26
CA LEU A 171 3.51 -22.90 -8.52
C LEU A 171 4.98 -22.45 -8.45
N TYR A 172 5.27 -21.39 -7.69
CA TYR A 172 6.65 -20.94 -7.45
C TYR A 172 7.40 -21.79 -6.43
N SER A 173 6.70 -22.58 -5.61
CA SER A 173 7.31 -23.41 -4.56
C SER A 173 8.37 -24.37 -5.09
N GLN A 174 8.23 -24.84 -6.34
CA GLN A 174 9.20 -25.71 -7.01
C GLN A 174 10.63 -25.12 -7.06
N TYR A 175 10.77 -23.80 -7.01
CA TYR A 175 12.05 -23.07 -7.01
C TYR A 175 12.53 -22.73 -5.60
N MET A 176 11.79 -23.11 -4.57
CA MET A 176 12.11 -22.85 -3.18
C MET A 176 12.86 -24.05 -2.54
N PRO A 177 13.55 -23.83 -1.40
CA PRO A 177 14.17 -24.92 -0.65
C PRO A 177 13.18 -26.03 -0.31
N ALA A 178 13.60 -27.30 -0.39
CA ALA A 178 12.74 -28.47 -0.19
C ALA A 178 11.94 -28.43 1.14
N LYS A 179 12.58 -27.96 2.23
CA LYS A 179 11.93 -27.80 3.56
C LYS A 179 10.75 -26.83 3.58
N LEU A 180 10.68 -25.88 2.64
CA LEU A 180 9.59 -24.89 2.53
C LEU A 180 8.53 -25.33 1.53
N ARG A 181 8.90 -26.17 0.56
CA ARG A 181 8.01 -26.60 -0.53
C ARG A 181 6.74 -27.24 0.02
N HIS A 182 6.85 -28.19 0.95
CA HIS A 182 5.69 -28.86 1.56
C HIS A 182 4.72 -27.92 2.25
N LYS A 183 5.23 -26.81 2.83
CA LYS A 183 4.40 -25.82 3.50
C LYS A 183 3.59 -24.95 2.55
N LEU A 184 3.95 -24.93 1.25
CA LEU A 184 3.37 -24.04 0.24
C LEU A 184 2.64 -24.79 -0.88
N GLU A 185 2.60 -26.13 -0.81
CA GLU A 185 2.00 -26.96 -1.86
C GLU A 185 0.48 -26.83 -1.95
N LYS A 186 -0.19 -26.57 -0.82
CA LYS A 186 -1.65 -26.49 -0.76
C LYS A 186 -2.06 -25.25 0.05
N VAL A 187 -2.17 -24.11 -0.61
CA VAL A 187 -2.66 -22.88 0.00
C VAL A 187 -4.08 -22.65 -0.50
N ALA A 188 -5.05 -22.76 0.40
CA ALA A 188 -6.47 -22.80 0.10
C ALA A 188 -7.10 -21.41 -0.11
N ASP A 189 -6.32 -20.40 -0.50
CA ASP A 189 -6.83 -19.07 -0.83
C ASP A 189 -6.38 -18.61 -2.24
N PHE A 190 -7.24 -17.85 -2.88
CA PHE A 190 -6.98 -17.31 -4.19
C PHE A 190 -6.99 -15.79 -4.14
N ASP A 191 -5.87 -15.18 -4.53
CA ASP A 191 -5.82 -13.77 -4.89
C ASP A 191 -5.66 -13.67 -6.40
N VAL A 192 -6.60 -12.98 -7.04
CA VAL A 192 -6.62 -12.85 -8.51
C VAL A 192 -6.89 -11.42 -8.94
N LEU A 193 -6.36 -11.05 -10.12
CA LEU A 193 -6.70 -9.80 -10.80
C LEU A 193 -7.81 -10.08 -11.83
N SER A 194 -8.87 -9.29 -11.77
CA SER A 194 -9.96 -9.30 -12.76
C SER A 194 -10.34 -7.88 -13.16
N ASN A 195 -10.53 -7.65 -14.47
CA ASN A 195 -11.05 -6.37 -14.97
C ASN A 195 -12.50 -6.13 -14.52
N GLU A 196 -13.26 -7.23 -14.32
CA GLU A 196 -14.66 -7.24 -13.88
C GLU A 196 -14.79 -8.04 -12.57
N PRO A 197 -14.26 -7.54 -11.45
CA PRO A 197 -14.13 -8.32 -10.22
C PRO A 197 -15.48 -8.70 -9.61
N GLU A 198 -16.51 -7.88 -9.77
CA GLU A 198 -17.86 -8.17 -9.30
C GLU A 198 -18.50 -9.34 -10.09
N THR A 199 -18.46 -9.25 -11.41
CA THR A 199 -18.95 -10.33 -12.30
C THR A 199 -18.22 -11.62 -12.04
N THR A 200 -16.89 -11.55 -11.89
CA THR A 200 -16.06 -12.71 -11.56
C THR A 200 -16.49 -13.35 -10.24
N ALA A 201 -16.75 -12.54 -9.20
CA ALA A 201 -17.22 -13.03 -7.91
C ALA A 201 -18.59 -13.70 -7.99
N GLN A 202 -19.53 -13.13 -8.76
CA GLN A 202 -20.86 -13.71 -8.97
C GLN A 202 -20.78 -15.07 -9.67
N ILE A 203 -19.98 -15.20 -10.72
CA ILE A 203 -19.77 -16.46 -11.42
C ILE A 203 -19.21 -17.54 -10.48
N VAL A 204 -18.22 -17.21 -9.64
CA VAL A 204 -17.71 -18.16 -8.64
C VAL A 204 -18.80 -18.59 -7.68
N LYS A 205 -19.61 -17.66 -7.19
CA LYS A 205 -20.75 -17.99 -6.30
C LYS A 205 -21.75 -18.93 -6.94
N GLU A 206 -22.08 -18.72 -8.20
CA GLU A 206 -23.00 -19.59 -8.97
C GLU A 206 -22.39 -20.97 -9.14
N ARG A 207 -21.12 -21.09 -9.51
CA ARG A 207 -20.42 -22.37 -9.63
C ARG A 207 -20.31 -23.14 -8.32
N LEU A 208 -20.13 -22.45 -7.19
CA LEU A 208 -20.17 -23.05 -5.87
C LEU A 208 -21.59 -23.58 -5.54
N LYS A 209 -22.63 -22.85 -5.95
CA LYS A 209 -24.01 -23.32 -5.79
C LYS A 209 -24.29 -24.60 -6.59
N ASP A 210 -23.71 -24.74 -7.80
CA ASP A 210 -23.85 -25.92 -8.65
C ASP A 210 -23.34 -27.22 -7.95
N ILE A 211 -22.36 -27.10 -7.06
CA ILE A 211 -21.83 -28.22 -6.24
C ILE A 211 -22.47 -28.27 -4.83
N GLY A 212 -23.60 -27.58 -4.64
CA GLY A 212 -24.36 -27.61 -3.37
C GLY A 212 -23.81 -26.71 -2.26
N VAL A 213 -22.91 -25.78 -2.57
CA VAL A 213 -22.37 -24.80 -1.61
C VAL A 213 -23.16 -23.50 -1.71
N THR A 214 -24.13 -23.29 -0.80
CA THR A 214 -25.14 -22.22 -0.89
C THR A 214 -24.88 -21.03 0.06
N ASN A 215 -24.06 -21.19 1.11
CA ASN A 215 -23.79 -20.17 2.12
C ASN A 215 -22.66 -19.18 1.73
N THR A 216 -22.44 -19.01 0.43
CA THR A 216 -21.40 -18.12 -0.12
C THR A 216 -21.84 -16.65 -0.03
N LYS A 217 -20.99 -15.80 0.54
CA LYS A 217 -21.15 -14.34 0.63
C LYS A 217 -20.08 -13.64 -0.21
N ILE A 218 -20.49 -12.58 -0.88
CA ILE A 218 -19.60 -11.66 -1.63
C ILE A 218 -19.59 -10.34 -0.88
N ILE A 219 -18.39 -9.87 -0.52
CA ILE A 219 -18.19 -8.63 0.24
C ILE A 219 -17.32 -7.70 -0.58
N LYS A 220 -17.85 -6.53 -0.91
CA LYS A 220 -17.06 -5.46 -1.55
C LYS A 220 -16.16 -4.81 -0.51
N ARG A 221 -14.89 -4.65 -0.84
CA ARG A 221 -13.87 -4.00 -0.05
C ARG A 221 -13.37 -2.74 -0.78
N ASP A 222 -13.43 -1.61 -0.09
CA ASP A 222 -12.96 -0.34 -0.64
C ASP A 222 -11.44 -0.33 -0.80
N PRO A 223 -10.90 0.47 -1.73
CA PRO A 223 -9.47 0.62 -1.90
C PRO A 223 -8.80 1.22 -0.65
N VAL A 224 -7.52 0.93 -0.47
CA VAL A 224 -6.72 1.56 0.57
C VAL A 224 -5.71 2.50 -0.10
N GLY A 225 -6.08 3.77 -0.20
CA GLY A 225 -5.34 4.76 -0.97
C GLY A 225 -5.09 4.27 -2.40
N GLU A 226 -3.88 4.49 -2.88
CA GLU A 226 -3.46 4.09 -4.23
C GLU A 226 -2.67 2.77 -4.27
N ILE A 227 -2.46 2.12 -3.10
CA ILE A 227 -1.60 0.94 -3.01
C ILE A 227 -2.35 -0.39 -3.01
N VAL A 228 -3.59 -0.43 -2.50
CA VAL A 228 -4.44 -1.62 -2.54
C VAL A 228 -5.73 -1.27 -3.28
N PRO A 229 -6.00 -1.89 -4.43
CA PRO A 229 -7.21 -1.60 -5.20
C PRO A 229 -8.48 -2.11 -4.53
N MET A 230 -9.61 -1.59 -5.00
CA MET A 230 -10.93 -2.13 -4.69
C MET A 230 -10.97 -3.62 -5.07
N HIS A 231 -11.57 -4.43 -4.21
CA HIS A 231 -11.65 -5.87 -4.41
C HIS A 231 -12.93 -6.46 -3.83
N TYR A 232 -13.23 -7.68 -4.24
CA TYR A 232 -14.33 -8.47 -3.71
C TYR A 232 -13.76 -9.68 -2.97
N GLU A 233 -14.24 -9.88 -1.75
CA GLU A 233 -13.95 -11.04 -0.93
C GLU A 233 -15.07 -12.07 -1.09
N ILE A 234 -14.73 -13.32 -1.37
CA ILE A 234 -15.66 -14.44 -1.35
C ILE A 234 -15.47 -15.21 -0.04
N ARG A 235 -16.54 -15.30 0.74
CA ARG A 235 -16.56 -16.00 2.01
C ARG A 235 -17.54 -17.16 1.99
N LEU A 236 -17.12 -18.27 2.61
CA LEU A 236 -17.94 -19.43 2.89
C LEU A 236 -18.03 -19.60 4.41
N GLY A 237 -19.16 -19.22 5.02
CA GLY A 237 -19.21 -19.10 6.48
C GLY A 237 -18.22 -18.08 7.01
N ASN A 238 -17.26 -18.53 7.81
CA ASN A 238 -16.17 -17.70 8.34
C ASN A 238 -14.92 -17.72 7.47
N ASP A 239 -14.80 -18.66 6.54
CA ASP A 239 -13.62 -18.85 5.72
C ASP A 239 -13.62 -17.88 4.52
N THR A 240 -12.52 -17.18 4.31
CA THR A 240 -12.26 -16.43 3.09
C THR A 240 -11.66 -17.39 2.06
N ILE A 241 -12.34 -17.57 0.91
CA ILE A 241 -11.91 -18.46 -0.16
C ILE A 241 -11.06 -17.70 -1.18
N ALA A 242 -11.47 -16.48 -1.51
CA ALA A 242 -10.79 -15.69 -2.54
C ALA A 242 -10.93 -14.19 -2.31
N PHE A 243 -9.91 -13.46 -2.79
CA PHE A 243 -9.97 -12.03 -3.05
C PHE A 243 -9.79 -11.77 -4.55
N ILE A 244 -10.68 -10.97 -5.11
CA ILE A 244 -10.69 -10.62 -6.54
C ILE A 244 -10.46 -9.12 -6.66
N TYR A 245 -9.27 -8.73 -7.09
CA TYR A 245 -8.81 -7.35 -7.14
C TYR A 245 -9.00 -6.73 -8.51
N LYS A 246 -9.45 -5.47 -8.56
CA LYS A 246 -9.42 -4.68 -9.78
C LYS A 246 -7.97 -4.23 -10.05
N PRO A 247 -7.39 -4.46 -11.24
CA PRO A 247 -6.04 -3.97 -11.53
C PRO A 247 -5.96 -2.44 -11.47
N ILE A 248 -4.90 -1.90 -10.85
CA ILE A 248 -4.62 -0.45 -10.79
C ILE A 248 -3.66 0.00 -11.91
N GLY A 249 -3.35 -0.87 -12.82
CA GLY A 249 -2.50 -0.63 -13.97
C GLY A 249 -2.41 -1.91 -14.80
N CYS A 250 -1.58 -1.92 -15.83
CA CYS A 250 -1.33 -3.12 -16.62
C CYS A 250 -0.22 -3.95 -15.97
N HIS A 251 -0.60 -4.92 -15.13
CA HIS A 251 0.34 -5.76 -14.35
C HIS A 251 0.85 -6.95 -15.15
N SER A 252 2.16 -7.15 -15.15
CA SER A 252 2.83 -8.22 -15.90
C SER A 252 2.50 -9.62 -15.36
N TYR A 253 2.31 -10.56 -16.27
CA TYR A 253 2.06 -11.97 -15.97
C TYR A 253 2.75 -12.89 -16.98
N ASN A 254 2.88 -14.15 -16.61
CA ASN A 254 3.32 -15.24 -17.47
C ASN A 254 2.19 -16.23 -17.73
N VAL A 255 2.19 -16.89 -18.88
CA VAL A 255 1.24 -17.94 -19.21
C VAL A 255 1.91 -19.30 -19.08
N LEU A 256 1.29 -20.19 -18.33
CA LEU A 256 1.70 -21.58 -18.17
C LEU A 256 0.67 -22.49 -18.80
N ASN A 257 1.14 -23.62 -19.36
CA ASN A 257 0.27 -24.73 -19.74
C ASN A 257 0.30 -25.79 -18.61
N ILE A 258 -0.79 -25.89 -17.86
CA ILE A 258 -0.94 -26.87 -16.77
C ILE A 258 -2.04 -27.83 -17.15
N LYS A 259 -1.69 -29.09 -17.38
CA LYS A 259 -2.64 -30.14 -17.80
C LYS A 259 -3.53 -29.72 -18.99
N GLY A 260 -2.93 -29.04 -19.99
CA GLY A 260 -3.63 -28.58 -21.18
C GLY A 260 -4.38 -27.24 -21.05
N GLN A 261 -4.46 -26.68 -19.85
CA GLN A 261 -5.11 -25.38 -19.59
C GLN A 261 -4.08 -24.24 -19.54
N LYS A 262 -4.42 -23.11 -20.15
CA LYS A 262 -3.60 -21.88 -20.09
C LYS A 262 -3.91 -21.14 -18.80
N VAL A 263 -2.96 -21.10 -17.89
CA VAL A 263 -3.06 -20.41 -16.60
C VAL A 263 -2.20 -19.17 -16.62
N LYS A 264 -2.81 -18.00 -16.30
CA LYS A 264 -2.10 -16.74 -16.17
C LYS A 264 -1.62 -16.55 -14.73
N VAL A 265 -0.33 -16.37 -14.54
CA VAL A 265 0.31 -16.22 -13.24
C VAL A 265 1.10 -14.94 -13.22
N ALA A 266 0.88 -14.09 -12.23
CA ALA A 266 1.60 -12.83 -12.05
C ALA A 266 3.11 -13.05 -12.00
N THR A 267 3.90 -12.11 -12.54
CA THR A 267 5.35 -12.12 -12.33
C THR A 267 5.67 -11.89 -10.85
N ILE A 268 6.87 -12.26 -10.43
CA ILE A 268 7.32 -12.02 -9.05
C ILE A 268 7.29 -10.51 -8.72
N ASP A 269 7.61 -9.64 -9.67
CA ASP A 269 7.56 -8.18 -9.47
C ASP A 269 6.11 -7.73 -9.19
N THR A 270 5.12 -8.23 -9.93
CA THR A 270 3.70 -7.97 -9.65
C THR A 270 3.30 -8.51 -8.26
N MET A 271 3.66 -9.75 -7.93
CA MET A 271 3.31 -10.34 -6.63
C MET A 271 3.93 -9.55 -5.48
N LEU A 272 5.21 -9.17 -5.57
CA LEU A 272 5.90 -8.41 -4.53
C LEU A 272 5.33 -6.99 -4.38
N SER A 273 4.85 -6.36 -5.46
CA SER A 273 4.18 -5.06 -5.35
C SER A 273 2.91 -5.13 -4.50
N PHE A 274 2.11 -6.19 -4.64
CA PHE A 274 0.90 -6.39 -3.84
C PHE A 274 1.21 -6.83 -2.40
N TYR A 275 2.06 -7.84 -2.20
CA TYR A 275 2.36 -8.32 -0.85
C TYR A 275 3.01 -7.25 0.03
N LEU A 276 3.95 -6.48 -0.52
CA LEU A 276 4.54 -5.38 0.23
C LEU A 276 3.56 -4.22 0.46
N ALA A 277 2.56 -4.01 -0.41
CA ALA A 277 1.49 -3.05 -0.19
C ALA A 277 0.56 -3.47 0.97
N PHE A 278 0.27 -4.76 1.08
CA PHE A 278 -0.56 -5.29 2.17
C PHE A 278 0.03 -5.04 3.57
N LEU A 279 1.36 -4.93 3.69
CA LEU A 279 2.03 -4.57 4.96
C LEU A 279 1.61 -3.18 5.48
N TYR A 280 1.16 -2.29 4.60
CA TYR A 280 0.82 -0.90 4.92
C TYR A 280 -0.68 -0.58 4.82
N ALA A 281 -1.50 -1.55 4.47
CA ALA A 281 -2.93 -1.35 4.25
C ALA A 281 -3.74 -1.12 5.53
N ASP A 282 -3.22 -1.53 6.70
CA ASP A 282 -3.84 -1.42 8.02
C ASP A 282 -5.31 -1.92 8.05
N LYS A 283 -5.52 -3.11 7.53
CA LYS A 283 -6.81 -3.81 7.53
C LYS A 283 -6.72 -5.09 8.36
N PRO A 284 -7.74 -5.44 9.17
CA PRO A 284 -7.72 -6.63 10.02
C PRO A 284 -7.34 -7.90 9.27
N TYR A 285 -7.93 -8.12 8.09
CA TYR A 285 -7.70 -9.30 7.25
C TYR A 285 -6.30 -9.37 6.58
N TYR A 286 -5.47 -8.32 6.69
CA TYR A 286 -4.04 -8.35 6.38
C TYR A 286 -3.20 -8.37 7.65
N ASN A 287 -3.60 -7.61 8.68
CA ASN A 287 -2.82 -7.45 9.91
C ASN A 287 -2.62 -8.77 10.67
N GLU A 288 -3.57 -9.70 10.55
CA GLU A 288 -3.47 -11.05 11.13
C GLU A 288 -2.37 -11.91 10.46
N PHE A 289 -1.95 -11.55 9.24
CA PHE A 289 -1.04 -12.37 8.42
C PHE A 289 0.24 -11.64 8.01
N LEU A 290 0.63 -10.55 8.68
CA LEU A 290 1.82 -9.76 8.31
C LEU A 290 3.09 -10.61 8.23
N ASP A 291 3.29 -11.51 9.17
CA ASP A 291 4.44 -12.42 9.20
C ASP A 291 4.45 -13.38 8.00
N ARG A 292 3.29 -13.91 7.64
CA ARG A 292 3.10 -14.76 6.46
C ARG A 292 3.40 -13.96 5.19
N ILE A 293 2.84 -12.76 5.05
CA ILE A 293 3.04 -11.87 3.91
C ILE A 293 4.53 -11.54 3.75
N LEU A 294 5.20 -11.21 4.84
CA LEU A 294 6.63 -10.89 4.82
C LEU A 294 7.49 -12.10 4.43
N CYS A 295 7.19 -13.28 4.97
CA CYS A 295 7.89 -14.51 4.62
C CYS A 295 7.69 -14.92 3.15
N ILE A 296 6.47 -14.80 2.63
CA ILE A 296 6.17 -15.04 1.22
C ILE A 296 6.94 -14.06 0.33
N SER A 297 6.95 -12.78 0.70
CA SER A 297 7.72 -11.75 -0.01
C SER A 297 9.20 -12.10 -0.06
N LYS A 298 9.76 -12.54 1.06
CA LYS A 298 11.16 -12.98 1.15
C LYS A 298 11.44 -14.18 0.25
N PHE A 299 10.58 -15.19 0.27
CA PHE A 299 10.75 -16.39 -0.57
C PHE A 299 10.68 -16.08 -2.05
N LEU A 300 9.71 -15.30 -2.49
CA LEU A 300 9.60 -14.87 -3.89
C LEU A 300 10.82 -14.04 -4.32
N TYR A 301 11.24 -13.12 -3.48
CA TYR A 301 12.45 -12.34 -3.73
C TYR A 301 13.69 -13.24 -3.88
N ASP A 302 13.87 -14.22 -3.00
CA ASP A 302 14.99 -15.16 -3.07
C ASP A 302 14.94 -16.04 -4.33
N VAL A 303 13.75 -16.48 -4.76
CA VAL A 303 13.56 -17.19 -6.03
C VAL A 303 14.01 -16.31 -7.19
N GLN A 304 13.58 -15.04 -7.21
CA GLN A 304 13.97 -14.09 -8.26
C GLN A 304 15.48 -13.85 -8.30
N GLN A 305 16.13 -13.69 -7.13
CA GLN A 305 17.58 -13.43 -7.06
C GLN A 305 18.41 -14.64 -7.51
N ARG A 306 18.06 -15.86 -7.04
CA ARG A 306 18.78 -17.08 -7.43
C ARG A 306 18.63 -17.42 -8.90
N ASN A 307 17.50 -17.08 -9.50
CA ASN A 307 17.19 -17.41 -10.89
C ASN A 307 17.23 -16.22 -11.84
N ARG A 308 17.94 -15.14 -11.48
CA ARG A 308 17.94 -13.85 -12.19
C ARG A 308 18.33 -13.95 -13.68
N LEU A 309 19.10 -14.96 -14.06
CA LEU A 309 19.52 -15.20 -15.44
C LEU A 309 18.53 -16.08 -16.22
N GLN A 310 17.60 -16.72 -15.56
CA GLN A 310 16.57 -17.54 -16.20
C GLN A 310 15.36 -16.67 -16.54
N GLN A 311 15.10 -16.51 -17.83
CA GLN A 311 13.99 -15.66 -18.33
C GLN A 311 12.96 -16.53 -19.09
N LYS A 312 12.55 -17.67 -18.48
CA LYS A 312 11.61 -18.65 -19.06
C LYS A 312 10.50 -19.02 -18.07
N GLY A 313 9.29 -19.24 -18.60
CA GLY A 313 8.14 -19.65 -17.82
C GLY A 313 7.86 -18.71 -16.65
N LEU A 314 7.65 -19.23 -15.45
CA LEU A 314 7.41 -18.46 -14.23
C LEU A 314 8.58 -17.54 -13.85
N LEU A 315 9.81 -17.88 -14.23
CA LEU A 315 11.00 -17.08 -13.88
C LEU A 315 11.24 -15.90 -14.82
N ARG A 316 10.41 -15.72 -15.88
CA ARG A 316 10.46 -14.55 -16.75
C ARG A 316 10.03 -13.32 -15.95
N ARG A 317 10.97 -12.41 -15.70
CA ARG A 317 10.75 -11.20 -14.93
C ARG A 317 10.12 -10.09 -15.77
N PHE A 318 10.76 -9.75 -16.90
CA PHE A 318 10.35 -8.64 -17.75
C PHE A 318 9.39 -9.13 -18.85
N SER A 319 8.22 -9.60 -18.43
CA SER A 319 7.15 -9.95 -19.36
C SER A 319 6.51 -8.67 -19.90
N ILE A 320 6.42 -8.59 -21.23
CA ILE A 320 5.69 -7.51 -21.92
C ILE A 320 4.17 -7.74 -21.92
N THR A 321 3.73 -8.94 -21.55
CA THR A 321 2.32 -9.29 -21.44
C THR A 321 1.83 -8.80 -20.08
N CYS A 322 0.77 -8.00 -20.08
CA CYS A 322 0.18 -7.48 -18.85
C CYS A 322 -1.35 -7.53 -18.85
N TYR A 323 -1.92 -7.41 -17.66
CA TYR A 323 -3.37 -7.49 -17.40
C TYR A 323 -3.83 -6.24 -16.65
N GLY A 324 -4.94 -5.66 -17.09
CA GLY A 324 -5.45 -4.39 -16.64
C GLY A 324 -5.17 -3.27 -17.65
N HIS A 325 -5.62 -2.08 -17.33
CA HIS A 325 -5.42 -0.88 -18.13
C HIS A 325 -4.37 0.02 -17.47
N GLN A 326 -3.40 0.47 -18.26
CA GLN A 326 -2.44 1.50 -17.87
C GLN A 326 -2.79 2.79 -18.59
N GLU A 327 -3.15 3.82 -17.84
CA GLU A 327 -3.41 5.13 -18.44
C GLU A 327 -2.15 5.67 -19.15
N SER A 328 -2.31 6.07 -20.39
CA SER A 328 -1.30 6.79 -21.15
C SER A 328 -1.21 8.25 -20.69
N LEU A 329 -0.11 8.93 -21.04
CA LEU A 329 0.02 10.36 -20.74
C LEU A 329 -1.07 11.19 -21.45
N GLU A 330 -1.53 10.77 -22.62
CA GLU A 330 -2.62 11.40 -23.37
C GLU A 330 -3.95 11.25 -22.62
N GLU A 331 -4.26 10.06 -22.12
CA GLU A 331 -5.47 9.81 -21.31
C GLU A 331 -5.45 10.62 -20.01
N ILE A 332 -4.33 10.68 -19.31
CA ILE A 332 -4.16 11.50 -18.10
C ILE A 332 -4.40 12.99 -18.42
N ARG A 333 -3.87 13.48 -19.54
CA ARG A 333 -4.08 14.88 -19.98
C ARG A 333 -5.52 15.14 -20.36
N ALA A 334 -6.17 14.21 -21.10
CA ALA A 334 -7.58 14.31 -21.47
C ALA A 334 -8.48 14.34 -20.25
N HIS A 335 -8.29 13.42 -19.31
CA HIS A 335 -9.01 13.40 -18.03
C HIS A 335 -8.82 14.70 -17.23
N LYS A 336 -7.58 15.21 -17.16
CA LYS A 336 -7.34 16.53 -16.53
C LYS A 336 -8.06 17.67 -17.22
N ALA A 337 -8.13 17.68 -18.56
CA ALA A 337 -8.83 18.71 -19.32
C ALA A 337 -10.36 18.67 -19.08
N GLU A 338 -10.95 17.48 -19.01
CA GLU A 338 -12.36 17.29 -18.64
C GLU A 338 -12.63 17.75 -17.21
N LYS A 339 -11.77 17.35 -16.26
CA LYS A 339 -11.88 17.74 -14.85
C LYS A 339 -11.74 19.24 -14.66
N TYR A 340 -10.91 19.91 -15.46
CA TYR A 340 -10.78 21.36 -15.45
C TYR A 340 -12.09 22.05 -15.81
N LYS A 341 -12.77 21.61 -16.89
CA LYS A 341 -14.06 22.14 -17.32
C LYS A 341 -15.13 21.94 -16.24
N GLU A 342 -15.25 20.70 -15.76
CA GLU A 342 -16.20 20.31 -14.71
C GLU A 342 -16.09 21.19 -13.46
N LEU A 343 -14.87 21.33 -12.92
CA LEU A 343 -14.63 22.07 -11.67
C LEU A 343 -14.81 23.58 -11.87
N LYS A 344 -14.50 24.09 -13.06
CA LYS A 344 -14.70 25.50 -13.38
C LYS A 344 -16.20 25.82 -13.48
N GLU A 345 -17.01 24.94 -14.09
CA GLU A 345 -18.45 25.08 -14.18
C GLU A 345 -19.14 24.97 -12.81
N LYS A 346 -18.69 24.04 -11.97
CA LYS A 346 -19.20 23.87 -10.59
C LYS A 346 -18.79 24.98 -9.64
N GLY A 347 -17.76 25.76 -9.96
CA GLY A 347 -17.23 26.82 -9.10
C GLY A 347 -16.57 26.34 -7.81
N ASP A 348 -16.22 25.05 -7.72
CA ASP A 348 -15.56 24.45 -6.56
C ASP A 348 -14.08 24.82 -6.52
N LYS A 349 -13.80 25.93 -5.83
CA LYS A 349 -12.45 26.48 -5.71
C LYS A 349 -11.49 25.59 -4.92
N GLU A 350 -11.98 24.85 -3.93
CA GLU A 350 -11.13 23.99 -3.10
C GLU A 350 -10.67 22.77 -3.88
N GLU A 351 -11.59 22.07 -4.53
CA GLU A 351 -11.27 20.93 -5.36
C GLU A 351 -10.47 21.32 -6.60
N PHE A 352 -10.78 22.50 -7.18
CA PHE A 352 -9.99 23.05 -8.29
C PHE A 352 -8.53 23.26 -7.92
N GLN A 353 -8.22 23.76 -6.73
CA GLN A 353 -6.83 23.91 -6.28
C GLN A 353 -6.11 22.59 -6.08
N LYS A 354 -6.80 21.53 -5.64
CA LYS A 354 -6.20 20.20 -5.52
C LYS A 354 -5.73 19.66 -6.88
N TRP A 355 -6.50 19.87 -7.93
CA TRP A 355 -6.18 19.42 -9.28
C TRP A 355 -5.25 20.33 -10.06
N PHE A 356 -5.36 21.66 -9.85
CA PHE A 356 -4.76 22.70 -10.69
C PHE A 356 -4.08 23.78 -9.87
N LEU A 357 -3.33 23.37 -8.84
CA LEU A 357 -2.55 24.34 -8.06
C LEU A 357 -1.61 25.13 -8.98
N ASN A 358 -1.70 26.45 -8.87
CA ASN A 358 -0.73 27.39 -9.39
C ASN A 358 -0.60 28.51 -8.34
N TYR A 359 0.38 28.36 -7.48
CA TYR A 359 0.58 29.21 -6.32
C TYR A 359 1.93 29.92 -6.41
N LYS A 360 1.90 31.25 -6.29
CA LYS A 360 3.08 32.10 -6.14
C LYS A 360 2.98 32.83 -4.82
N PRO A 361 3.96 32.72 -3.94
CA PRO A 361 3.96 33.44 -2.68
C PRO A 361 4.12 34.96 -2.93
N ASP A 362 3.35 35.76 -2.20
CA ASP A 362 3.51 37.18 -2.06
C ASP A 362 3.17 37.60 -0.63
N ASP A 363 3.52 38.85 -0.24
CA ASP A 363 3.30 39.34 1.12
C ASP A 363 1.81 39.35 1.54
N LYS A 364 0.88 39.45 0.58
CA LYS A 364 -0.56 39.43 0.85
C LYS A 364 -1.08 38.03 1.05
N THR A 365 -0.67 37.10 0.19
CA THR A 365 -1.04 35.69 0.29
C THR A 365 -0.50 35.03 1.55
N ILE A 366 0.72 35.36 1.97
CA ILE A 366 1.32 34.88 3.22
C ILE A 366 0.53 35.34 4.45
N LYS A 367 0.09 36.59 4.48
CA LYS A 367 -0.75 37.13 5.58
C LYS A 367 -2.11 36.43 5.64
N ALA A 368 -2.74 36.20 4.48
CA ALA A 368 -4.03 35.50 4.38
C ALA A 368 -3.94 34.04 4.82
N THR A 369 -2.89 33.33 4.44
CA THR A 369 -2.65 31.91 4.83
C THR A 369 -2.45 31.78 6.34
N LYS A 370 -1.72 32.70 6.97
CA LYS A 370 -1.56 32.73 8.44
C LYS A 370 -2.88 32.97 9.16
N ALA A 371 -3.73 33.90 8.67
CA ALA A 371 -5.04 34.15 9.27
C ALA A 371 -5.96 32.93 9.20
N THR A 372 -5.97 32.23 8.07
CA THR A 372 -6.79 31.01 7.87
C THR A 372 -6.31 29.84 8.75
N LYS A 373 -4.98 29.66 8.91
CA LYS A 373 -4.43 28.64 9.84
C LYS A 373 -4.78 28.95 11.29
N ALA A 374 -4.70 30.23 11.72
CA ALA A 374 -5.11 30.65 13.07
C ALA A 374 -6.60 30.36 13.34
N THR A 375 -7.48 30.63 12.37
CA THR A 375 -8.93 30.40 12.49
C THR A 375 -9.26 28.91 12.52
N LYS A 376 -8.58 28.07 11.74
CA LYS A 376 -8.73 26.58 11.79
C LYS A 376 -8.23 26.00 13.11
N ALA A 377 -7.11 26.49 13.65
CA ALA A 377 -6.59 26.06 14.96
C ALA A 377 -7.54 26.43 16.11
N THR A 378 -8.16 27.61 16.06
CA THR A 378 -9.13 28.06 17.06
C THR A 378 -10.44 27.25 17.01
N LYS A 379 -10.88 26.83 15.82
CA LYS A 379 -12.05 25.95 15.65
C LYS A 379 -11.76 24.54 16.13
N ALA A 380 -10.57 23.97 15.85
CA ALA A 380 -10.15 22.65 16.32
C ALA A 380 -10.07 22.59 17.87
N ASN A 381 -9.48 23.60 18.49
CA ASN A 381 -9.42 23.71 19.96
C ASN A 381 -10.78 23.92 20.62
N LYS A 382 -11.76 24.54 19.93
CA LYS A 382 -13.15 24.63 20.42
C LYS A 382 -13.89 23.29 20.32
N SER A 383 -13.67 22.49 19.24
CA SER A 383 -14.27 21.17 19.09
C SER A 383 -13.73 20.18 20.12
N ASP A 384 -12.43 20.21 20.41
CA ASP A 384 -11.81 19.34 21.43
C ASP A 384 -12.25 19.70 22.86
N LYS A 385 -12.46 21.00 23.16
CA LYS A 385 -13.04 21.43 24.44
C LYS A 385 -14.49 21.00 24.59
N ALA A 386 -15.30 21.07 23.53
CA ALA A 386 -16.69 20.63 23.54
C ALA A 386 -16.79 19.10 23.74
N THR A 387 -15.93 18.32 23.09
CA THR A 387 -15.89 16.85 23.22
C THR A 387 -15.39 16.40 24.60
N LYS A 388 -14.47 17.14 25.22
CA LYS A 388 -14.01 16.88 26.61
C LYS A 388 -15.08 17.26 27.63
N ALA A 389 -15.84 18.35 27.43
CA ALA A 389 -16.95 18.73 28.30
C ALA A 389 -18.10 17.72 28.27
N THR A 390 -18.43 17.16 27.09
CA THR A 390 -19.48 16.12 26.93
C THR A 390 -19.06 14.78 27.53
N LYS A 391 -17.77 14.43 27.55
CA LYS A 391 -17.25 13.23 28.24
C LYS A 391 -17.23 13.40 29.77
N ALA A 392 -16.94 14.58 30.28
CA ALA A 392 -16.96 14.87 31.72
C ALA A 392 -18.40 14.81 32.28
N THR A 393 -19.42 15.28 31.55
CA THR A 393 -20.84 15.23 31.97
C THR A 393 -21.45 13.83 31.91
N LYS A 394 -20.91 12.90 31.10
CA LYS A 394 -21.31 11.48 31.09
C LYS A 394 -20.68 10.66 32.22
N ALA A 395 -19.47 11.05 32.69
CA ALA A 395 -18.79 10.35 33.79
C ALA A 395 -19.40 10.66 35.16
N THR A 396 -20.05 11.81 35.33
CA THR A 396 -20.66 12.23 36.61
C THR A 396 -22.06 11.63 36.86
N LYS A 397 -22.66 10.94 35.89
CA LYS A 397 -23.98 10.29 36.07
C LYS A 397 -23.93 8.79 36.42
N ALA A 398 -22.73 8.20 36.50
CA ALA A 398 -22.55 6.74 36.67
C ALA A 398 -21.99 6.30 38.03
N ASN A 399 -21.87 7.16 39.06
CA ASN A 399 -21.40 6.70 40.38
C ASN A 399 -22.25 7.28 41.49
N LYS A 400 -23.20 6.46 42.00
CA LYS A 400 -23.63 6.49 43.40
C LYS A 400 -23.18 5.18 44.05
N PRO A 401 -22.46 5.21 45.17
CA PRO A 401 -21.95 4.00 45.79
C PRO A 401 -22.89 3.45 46.85
N ASP A 402 -23.08 2.14 46.85
CA ASP A 402 -23.55 1.38 48.00
C ASP A 402 -22.35 1.09 48.92
N LYS A 403 -22.56 1.49 50.20
CA LYS A 403 -21.66 1.21 51.30
C LYS A 403 -21.76 -0.26 51.71
N LYS A 404 -20.65 -0.99 51.73
CA LYS A 404 -20.38 -1.97 52.81
C LYS A 404 -18.88 -2.20 52.98
N THR A 405 -18.50 -1.97 54.20
CA THR A 405 -17.32 -2.21 55.02
C THR A 405 -16.57 -3.51 54.71
N ILE A 406 -15.19 -3.53 54.76
CA ILE A 406 -14.36 -4.27 55.74
C ILE A 406 -12.87 -4.25 55.40
N LYS A 407 -12.13 -3.75 56.40
CA LYS A 407 -10.74 -4.06 56.90
C LYS A 407 -9.53 -4.28 55.99
N LYS A 408 -8.59 -3.41 56.29
CA LYS A 408 -7.10 -3.49 56.42
C LYS A 408 -6.39 -4.81 56.13
N ASN A 409 -5.33 -4.74 55.29
CA ASN A 409 -3.99 -5.14 55.80
C ASN A 409 -2.87 -4.50 54.95
N ASN A 410 -1.96 -3.84 55.71
CA ASN A 410 -0.65 -3.35 55.26
C ASN A 410 0.28 -4.52 54.98
N LYS A 411 1.09 -4.39 53.92
CA LYS A 411 2.53 -4.72 54.01
C LYS A 411 3.34 -4.10 52.86
N THR A 412 4.20 -3.23 53.26
CA THR A 412 5.38 -2.64 52.59
C THR A 412 6.33 -3.70 52.06
N LYS A 413 6.91 -3.50 50.88
CA LYS A 413 8.32 -3.79 50.65
C LYS A 413 8.92 -2.89 49.56
N LYS A 414 9.91 -2.11 49.97
CA LYS A 414 10.93 -1.39 49.18
C LYS A 414 11.94 -2.37 48.64
N SER A 415 12.45 -2.13 47.41
CA SER A 415 13.89 -2.26 47.06
C SER A 415 14.09 -1.72 45.66
N LYS A 416 14.74 -0.63 45.51
CA LYS A 416 16.19 -0.34 45.30
C LYS A 416 16.62 -0.51 43.83
N ASN A 417 16.99 0.65 43.29
CA ASN A 417 17.80 0.93 42.10
C ASN A 417 19.01 0.01 41.91
N LYS A 418 19.35 -0.26 40.66
CA LYS A 418 20.74 -0.23 40.21
C LYS A 418 20.84 0.17 38.74
N LEU A 419 21.50 1.29 38.53
CA LEU A 419 22.18 1.74 37.32
C LEU A 419 23.24 0.73 36.90
N PHE A 420 23.42 0.50 35.60
CA PHE A 420 24.75 0.26 35.02
C PHE A 420 24.80 0.77 33.60
N ASP A 421 25.59 1.81 33.41
CA ASP A 421 26.27 2.15 32.16
C ASP A 421 27.23 1.04 31.79
N ILE A 422 27.42 0.80 30.49
CA ILE A 422 28.72 0.43 29.92
C ILE A 422 28.67 0.73 28.39
N TYR A 423 29.62 1.53 27.98
CA TYR A 423 30.14 1.74 26.63
C TYR A 423 30.68 0.45 25.99
N GLY A 424 30.56 0.35 24.65
CA GLY A 424 31.21 -0.63 23.79
C GLY A 424 30.64 -0.54 22.37
#